data_b5bc4ce8c410d322c5a9e0713fa3d6f4
#
_entry.id   b5bc4ce8c410d322c5a9e0713fa3d6f4
#
_cell.length_a   1.000
_cell.length_b   1.000
_cell.length_c   1.000
_cell.angle_alpha   90.00
_cell.angle_beta   90.00
_cell.angle_gamma   90.00
#
_symmetry.space_group_name_H-M   'P 1'
#
loop_
_entity.id
_entity.type
_entity.pdbx_description
1 polymer ?
#
loop_
_entity_poly.entity_id
_entity_poly.type
_entity_poly.pdbx_seq_one_letter_code
_entity_poly.pdbx_strand_id
1 'polypeptide(L)'
;MAAVAISAIASPVTAQPPPPAREQLTIGITQFPSTLHPNIESMVAKSYTLGFTHLPLTAYGPDWTLQCLGCDTLPSLENGQAVRETTPDGKPGLRVTWRLREGLRWGDGTPVTAEDLRFAWEAGRAFETGFGGAEFYRSAYEFLSDDPRSVTLRFDKVTFDYASAGNFVPLPARLERPRWEADKRGYRSRTGYDTESANPGLWSGPYRVAGVQPGASIALERNPGWTGPAPAFQRIIIRAVENTAALEAQLLAGQVDMVAGELGLPLDQAIALERRTGSRFRFEYKPGLVWEHIDLNLDNPVLADVRVRQALLLGMDRGRIVQSLYGGRQPVAATGIHPDDPMSDPEVRRWPFDPARAQALLEEAGWKPGEGGIRRNAAGERLSFEFMTTAGNRAREQVQQVIQGMWRAIGVEARIRNEPPRVLFAETLSQRRFTGGALFAWVSSPENVPRSTLHSSEIPTAERNWSGQNYPGFRNAEMDALIEALPEELDPAKRRPLWARLQAITAEQLPALPLWHRADAHVWPQWLDGVRPTGHLNFSSLWVTEWKVR
;
A
#
# COMPACT_ATOMS: atom_id res chain seq x y z
N MET A 1 -62.96 -47.34 34.95
CA MET A 1 -62.22 -46.42 34.17
C MET A 1 -60.78 -46.35 34.67
N ALA A 2 -59.85 -47.00 33.95
CA ALA A 2 -58.43 -47.03 34.32
C ALA A 2 -57.66 -45.99 33.52
N ALA A 3 -56.98 -45.08 34.23
CA ALA A 3 -56.16 -44.05 33.62
C ALA A 3 -54.78 -44.60 33.34
N VAL A 4 -54.35 -44.62 32.06
CA VAL A 4 -53.02 -44.98 31.63
C VAL A 4 -52.16 -43.74 31.68
N ALA A 5 -51.13 -43.72 32.55
CA ALA A 5 -50.13 -42.66 32.61
C ALA A 5 -49.03 -42.98 31.58
N ILE A 6 -48.86 -42.12 30.58
CA ILE A 6 -47.75 -42.18 29.60
C ILE A 6 -46.58 -41.41 30.20
N SER A 7 -45.54 -42.11 30.64
CA SER A 7 -44.25 -41.52 31.03
C SER A 7 -43.42 -41.21 29.77
N ALA A 8 -43.20 -39.95 29.47
CA ALA A 8 -42.29 -39.51 28.43
C ALA A 8 -40.85 -39.65 28.94
N ILE A 9 -40.08 -40.58 28.35
CA ILE A 9 -38.64 -40.72 28.56
C ILE A 9 -37.92 -39.68 27.71
N ALA A 10 -37.40 -38.63 28.34
CA ALA A 10 -36.51 -37.66 27.68
C ALA A 10 -35.14 -38.32 27.47
N SER A 11 -34.78 -38.62 26.23
CA SER A 11 -33.43 -39.03 25.86
C SER A 11 -32.43 -37.91 26.12
N PRO A 12 -31.25 -38.16 26.71
CA PRO A 12 -30.25 -37.13 26.88
C PRO A 12 -29.71 -36.71 25.50
N VAL A 13 -29.77 -35.41 25.21
CA VAL A 13 -29.06 -34.81 24.07
C VAL A 13 -27.57 -34.96 24.37
N THR A 14 -26.93 -35.91 23.73
CA THR A 14 -25.47 -36.01 23.74
C THR A 14 -24.92 -34.80 22.98
N ALA A 15 -24.20 -33.91 23.68
CA ALA A 15 -23.46 -32.83 23.06
C ALA A 15 -22.50 -33.42 22.02
N GLN A 16 -22.64 -33.01 20.77
CA GLN A 16 -21.66 -33.37 19.73
C GLN A 16 -20.27 -32.93 20.20
N PRO A 17 -19.25 -33.79 20.07
CA PRO A 17 -17.87 -33.41 20.38
C PRO A 17 -17.50 -32.20 19.51
N PRO A 18 -16.74 -31.24 20.04
CA PRO A 18 -16.28 -30.09 19.24
C PRO A 18 -15.56 -30.64 17.99
N PRO A 19 -15.73 -29.98 16.84
CA PRO A 19 -15.03 -30.38 15.63
C PRO A 19 -13.52 -30.40 15.90
N PRO A 20 -12.76 -31.32 15.26
CA PRO A 20 -11.32 -31.44 15.49
C PRO A 20 -10.67 -30.07 15.18
N ALA A 21 -9.76 -29.66 16.07
CA ALA A 21 -9.03 -28.42 15.91
C ALA A 21 -8.35 -28.39 14.53
N ARG A 22 -8.61 -27.36 13.74
CA ARG A 22 -7.96 -27.18 12.44
C ARG A 22 -6.52 -26.76 12.68
N GLU A 23 -5.60 -27.65 12.43
CA GLU A 23 -4.17 -27.40 12.69
C GLU A 23 -3.47 -26.68 11.54
N GLN A 24 -4.04 -26.73 10.32
CA GLN A 24 -3.46 -26.15 9.12
C GLN A 24 -4.41 -25.14 8.46
N LEU A 25 -3.82 -24.06 7.92
CA LEU A 25 -4.48 -23.08 7.05
C LEU A 25 -3.75 -23.02 5.72
N THR A 26 -4.47 -23.12 4.59
CA THR A 26 -3.91 -22.95 3.24
C THR A 26 -4.38 -21.62 2.65
N ILE A 27 -3.43 -20.74 2.35
CA ILE A 27 -3.68 -19.41 1.79
C ILE A 27 -3.26 -19.38 0.32
N GLY A 28 -4.19 -19.02 -0.56
CA GLY A 28 -3.94 -18.88 -1.98
C GLY A 28 -3.49 -17.47 -2.35
N ILE A 29 -2.45 -17.38 -3.16
CA ILE A 29 -1.92 -16.13 -3.74
C ILE A 29 -1.65 -16.30 -5.23
N THR A 30 -1.60 -15.20 -5.99
CA THR A 30 -1.40 -15.24 -7.46
C THR A 30 0.05 -15.03 -7.89
N GLN A 31 0.94 -14.71 -6.95
CA GLN A 31 2.36 -14.45 -7.22
C GLN A 31 3.23 -15.19 -6.21
N PHE A 32 4.33 -15.76 -6.69
CA PHE A 32 5.35 -16.33 -5.82
C PHE A 32 6.47 -15.31 -5.56
N PRO A 33 6.99 -15.15 -4.32
CA PRO A 33 8.09 -14.22 -4.06
C PRO A 33 9.39 -14.69 -4.73
N SER A 34 10.16 -13.75 -5.30
CA SER A 34 11.47 -14.01 -5.91
C SER A 34 12.55 -14.30 -4.87
N THR A 35 12.41 -13.74 -3.66
CA THR A 35 13.30 -13.88 -2.52
C THR A 35 12.49 -13.77 -1.23
N LEU A 36 12.99 -14.34 -0.13
CA LEU A 36 12.45 -14.16 1.22
C LEU A 36 13.32 -13.21 2.07
N HIS A 37 14.36 -12.62 1.50
CA HIS A 37 15.17 -11.63 2.22
C HIS A 37 14.39 -10.33 2.45
N PRO A 38 14.29 -9.80 3.69
CA PRO A 38 13.43 -8.64 4.00
C PRO A 38 13.72 -7.41 3.15
N ASN A 39 14.98 -7.08 2.92
CA ASN A 39 15.42 -5.81 2.35
C ASN A 39 15.84 -5.87 0.88
N ILE A 40 15.81 -7.07 0.25
CA ILE A 40 16.14 -7.27 -1.17
C ILE A 40 14.86 -7.40 -1.96
N GLU A 41 14.72 -6.61 -3.03
CA GLU A 41 13.55 -6.50 -3.88
C GLU A 41 12.26 -6.13 -3.13
N SER A 42 11.35 -5.47 -3.81
CA SER A 42 10.04 -5.09 -3.24
C SER A 42 8.95 -5.87 -3.97
N MET A 43 8.32 -6.83 -3.27
CA MET A 43 7.20 -7.62 -3.79
C MET A 43 6.13 -7.80 -2.73
N VAL A 44 4.86 -7.61 -3.14
CA VAL A 44 3.70 -7.82 -2.24
C VAL A 44 3.67 -9.26 -1.70
N ALA A 45 3.93 -10.26 -2.56
CA ALA A 45 3.96 -11.67 -2.14
C ALA A 45 5.03 -11.95 -1.07
N LYS A 46 6.20 -11.32 -1.18
CA LYS A 46 7.25 -11.38 -0.16
C LYS A 46 6.78 -10.75 1.15
N SER A 47 6.32 -9.51 1.09
CA SER A 47 5.89 -8.77 2.29
C SER A 47 4.73 -9.46 3.01
N TYR A 48 3.78 -10.04 2.27
CA TYR A 48 2.72 -10.85 2.83
C TYR A 48 3.25 -12.09 3.57
N THR A 49 4.21 -12.80 2.97
CA THR A 49 4.86 -13.97 3.59
C THR A 49 5.67 -13.58 4.83
N LEU A 50 6.42 -12.48 4.75
CA LEU A 50 7.24 -11.97 5.86
C LEU A 50 6.39 -11.50 7.06
N GLY A 51 5.15 -11.07 6.85
CA GLY A 51 4.24 -10.76 7.94
C GLY A 51 4.03 -11.92 8.92
N PHE A 52 4.11 -13.17 8.46
CA PHE A 52 4.06 -14.35 9.34
C PHE A 52 5.39 -14.64 10.05
N THR A 53 6.51 -14.30 9.44
CA THR A 53 7.83 -14.87 9.80
C THR A 53 8.80 -13.85 10.39
N HIS A 54 8.53 -12.56 10.26
CA HIS A 54 9.35 -11.48 10.82
C HIS A 54 8.56 -10.63 11.79
N LEU A 55 9.28 -10.03 12.73
CA LEU A 55 8.76 -9.00 13.62
C LEU A 55 9.50 -7.69 13.35
N PRO A 56 8.89 -6.72 12.64
CA PRO A 56 9.47 -5.40 12.47
C PRO A 56 9.50 -4.64 13.80
N LEU A 57 10.38 -3.63 13.91
CA LEU A 57 10.39 -2.76 15.09
C LEU A 57 9.07 -2.02 15.24
N THR A 58 8.60 -1.42 14.16
CA THR A 58 7.34 -0.67 14.11
C THR A 58 6.53 -1.07 12.88
N ALA A 59 5.22 -0.94 12.97
CA ALA A 59 4.31 -1.13 11.84
C ALA A 59 3.04 -0.30 12.04
N TYR A 60 2.36 0.07 10.95
CA TYR A 60 1.02 0.62 11.03
C TYR A 60 0.00 -0.50 11.31
N GLY A 61 -0.84 -0.29 12.32
CA GLY A 61 -1.94 -1.19 12.66
C GLY A 61 -3.09 -1.15 11.64
N PRO A 62 -4.08 -2.05 11.78
CA PRO A 62 -5.28 -2.03 10.93
C PRO A 62 -6.09 -0.73 11.02
N ASP A 63 -5.87 0.07 12.05
CA ASP A 63 -6.43 1.40 12.30
C ASP A 63 -5.55 2.55 11.75
N TRP A 64 -4.49 2.21 11.00
CA TRP A 64 -3.52 3.13 10.41
C TRP A 64 -2.70 3.92 11.45
N THR A 65 -2.68 3.52 12.70
CA THR A 65 -1.80 4.09 13.72
C THR A 65 -0.46 3.35 13.76
N LEU A 66 0.64 4.11 13.89
CA LEU A 66 1.96 3.52 14.05
C LEU A 66 2.07 2.84 15.42
N GLN A 67 2.55 1.61 15.44
CA GLN A 67 2.65 0.78 16.64
C GLN A 67 4.07 0.23 16.80
N CYS A 68 4.49 0.06 18.04
CA CYS A 68 5.72 -0.62 18.42
C CYS A 68 5.45 -2.12 18.51
N LEU A 69 6.05 -2.95 17.64
CA LEU A 69 5.90 -4.41 17.66
C LEU A 69 7.13 -5.10 18.22
N GLY A 70 8.31 -4.75 17.72
CA GLY A 70 9.60 -5.27 18.15
C GLY A 70 10.33 -4.35 19.13
N CYS A 71 9.75 -3.24 19.54
CA CYS A 71 10.29 -2.29 20.52
C CYS A 71 9.42 -2.17 21.76
N ASP A 72 9.95 -1.58 22.83
CA ASP A 72 9.21 -1.37 24.09
C ASP A 72 8.18 -0.22 23.94
N THR A 73 8.60 0.91 23.36
CA THR A 73 7.77 2.10 23.12
C THR A 73 8.19 2.80 21.83
N LEU A 74 7.25 3.53 21.22
CA LEU A 74 7.59 4.40 20.09
C LEU A 74 8.47 5.56 20.56
N PRO A 75 9.59 5.85 19.86
CA PRO A 75 10.36 7.05 20.12
C PRO A 75 9.53 8.31 19.95
N SER A 76 9.63 9.23 20.90
CA SER A 76 9.05 10.56 20.80
C SER A 76 9.98 11.61 21.43
N LEU A 77 9.70 12.90 21.13
CA LEU A 77 10.40 14.02 21.78
C LEU A 77 10.06 14.08 23.27
N GLU A 78 8.83 13.75 23.64
CA GLU A 78 8.31 13.81 25.00
C GLU A 78 8.96 12.75 25.92
N ASN A 79 9.19 11.53 25.38
CA ASN A 79 9.84 10.47 26.16
C ASN A 79 11.37 10.51 26.08
N GLY A 80 11.94 11.47 25.34
CA GLY A 80 13.38 11.66 25.19
C GLY A 80 14.09 10.62 24.31
N GLN A 81 13.35 9.67 23.71
CA GLN A 81 13.91 8.71 22.77
C GLN A 81 14.15 9.31 21.37
N ALA A 82 13.52 10.45 21.07
CA ALA A 82 13.87 11.29 19.92
C ALA A 82 14.38 12.65 20.43
N VAL A 83 15.49 13.13 19.89
CA VAL A 83 16.11 14.41 20.28
C VAL A 83 16.58 15.16 19.05
N ARG A 84 16.19 16.43 18.91
CA ARG A 84 16.75 17.30 17.89
C ARG A 84 18.21 17.60 18.22
N GLU A 85 19.07 17.51 17.25
CA GLU A 85 20.50 17.81 17.41
C GLU A 85 21.05 18.54 16.18
N THR A 86 22.27 19.02 16.30
CA THR A 86 23.02 19.56 15.15
C THR A 86 23.96 18.47 14.64
N THR A 87 23.92 18.22 13.35
CA THR A 87 24.80 17.27 12.68
C THR A 87 26.25 17.77 12.63
N PRO A 88 27.24 16.92 12.37
CA PRO A 88 28.64 17.34 12.27
C PRO A 88 28.92 18.45 11.24
N ASP A 89 28.09 18.54 10.20
CA ASP A 89 28.16 19.59 9.16
C ASP A 89 27.29 20.82 9.48
N GLY A 90 26.77 20.93 10.69
CA GLY A 90 26.07 22.10 11.22
C GLY A 90 24.58 22.19 10.83
N LYS A 91 23.99 21.14 10.27
CA LYS A 91 22.57 21.12 9.89
C LYS A 91 21.67 20.59 11.00
N PRO A 92 20.36 20.88 10.97
CA PRO A 92 19.40 20.21 11.83
C PRO A 92 19.34 18.70 11.55
N GLY A 93 19.37 17.90 12.61
CA GLY A 93 19.24 16.45 12.55
C GLY A 93 18.43 15.90 13.72
N LEU A 94 18.26 14.58 13.74
CA LEU A 94 17.57 13.85 14.79
C LEU A 94 18.42 12.69 15.30
N ARG A 95 18.42 12.51 16.62
CA ARG A 95 18.87 11.28 17.26
C ARG A 95 17.64 10.53 17.73
N VAL A 96 17.50 9.26 17.30
CA VAL A 96 16.33 8.43 17.60
C VAL A 96 16.79 7.11 18.19
N THR A 97 16.22 6.75 19.34
CA THR A 97 16.56 5.54 20.08
C THR A 97 15.37 4.61 20.15
N TRP A 98 15.51 3.39 19.64
CA TRP A 98 14.56 2.29 19.84
C TRP A 98 15.15 1.34 20.87
N ARG A 99 14.31 0.88 21.79
CA ARG A 99 14.66 -0.18 22.73
C ARG A 99 13.95 -1.45 22.31
N LEU A 100 14.70 -2.50 21.97
CA LEU A 100 14.15 -3.80 21.59
C LEU A 100 13.32 -4.37 22.74
N ARG A 101 12.15 -4.92 22.40
CA ARG A 101 11.28 -5.60 23.37
C ARG A 101 12.03 -6.75 24.04
N GLU A 102 11.79 -6.93 25.33
CA GLU A 102 12.41 -8.00 26.11
C GLU A 102 12.00 -9.39 25.59
N GLY A 103 12.96 -10.30 25.59
CA GLY A 103 12.74 -11.70 25.23
C GLY A 103 12.63 -11.96 23.73
N LEU A 104 12.91 -11.00 22.84
CA LEU A 104 12.94 -11.26 21.38
C LEU A 104 14.00 -12.31 21.05
N ARG A 105 13.59 -13.31 20.26
CA ARG A 105 14.46 -14.43 19.86
C ARG A 105 14.29 -14.77 18.39
N TRP A 106 15.36 -15.24 17.80
CA TRP A 106 15.31 -16.01 16.57
C TRP A 106 14.72 -17.40 16.82
N GLY A 107 14.25 -18.08 15.78
CA GLY A 107 13.60 -19.38 15.90
C GLY A 107 14.51 -20.51 16.39
N ASP A 108 15.82 -20.32 16.43
CA ASP A 108 16.77 -21.24 17.04
C ASP A 108 17.02 -20.93 18.54
N GLY A 109 16.27 -19.98 19.09
CA GLY A 109 16.34 -19.59 20.50
C GLY A 109 17.42 -18.54 20.81
N THR A 110 18.26 -18.14 19.87
CA THR A 110 19.23 -17.06 20.08
C THR A 110 18.53 -15.71 20.21
N PRO A 111 19.02 -14.80 21.07
CA PRO A 111 18.39 -13.49 21.24
C PRO A 111 18.54 -12.62 19.98
N VAL A 112 17.52 -11.84 19.66
CA VAL A 112 17.63 -10.70 18.72
C VAL A 112 18.26 -9.53 19.47
N THR A 113 19.31 -8.94 18.89
CA THR A 113 20.09 -7.90 19.55
C THR A 113 20.35 -6.70 18.66
N ALA A 114 20.87 -5.63 19.24
CA ALA A 114 21.31 -4.44 18.52
C ALA A 114 22.34 -4.75 17.42
N GLU A 115 23.12 -5.84 17.56
CA GLU A 115 24.09 -6.25 16.52
C GLU A 115 23.40 -6.73 15.24
N ASP A 116 22.21 -7.34 15.34
CA ASP A 116 21.42 -7.73 14.16
C ASP A 116 20.90 -6.51 13.39
N LEU A 117 20.58 -5.43 14.12
CA LEU A 117 20.21 -4.14 13.51
C LEU A 117 21.43 -3.36 13.01
N ARG A 118 22.58 -3.44 13.71
CA ARG A 118 23.84 -2.86 13.23
C ARG A 118 24.22 -3.46 11.89
N PHE A 119 24.16 -4.78 11.78
CA PHE A 119 24.45 -5.45 10.52
C PHE A 119 23.46 -5.01 9.40
N ALA A 120 22.17 -4.94 9.71
CA ALA A 120 21.17 -4.44 8.74
C ALA A 120 21.50 -3.01 8.28
N TRP A 121 21.92 -2.13 9.19
CA TRP A 121 22.31 -0.76 8.87
C TRP A 121 23.59 -0.69 8.03
N GLU A 122 24.63 -1.45 8.36
CA GLU A 122 25.86 -1.51 7.59
C GLU A 122 25.65 -2.04 6.17
N ALA A 123 24.90 -3.15 6.05
CA ALA A 123 24.57 -3.74 4.76
C ALA A 123 23.67 -2.82 3.91
N GLY A 124 22.70 -2.13 4.54
CA GLY A 124 21.80 -1.19 3.87
C GLY A 124 22.49 0.08 3.37
N ARG A 125 23.55 0.53 4.03
CA ARG A 125 24.37 1.67 3.58
C ARG A 125 25.30 1.32 2.44
N ALA A 126 25.73 0.07 2.35
CA ALA A 126 26.66 -0.39 1.31
C ALA A 126 25.93 -0.41 -0.04
N PHE A 127 26.41 0.41 -0.97
CA PHE A 127 25.79 0.54 -2.29
C PHE A 127 25.77 -0.79 -3.05
N GLU A 128 26.81 -1.61 -2.86
CA GLU A 128 26.97 -2.89 -3.53
C GLU A 128 25.92 -3.93 -3.13
N THR A 129 25.36 -3.81 -1.93
CA THR A 129 24.35 -4.76 -1.42
C THR A 129 22.99 -4.63 -2.15
N GLY A 130 22.65 -3.43 -2.61
CA GLY A 130 21.43 -3.18 -3.37
C GLY A 130 20.13 -3.37 -2.56
N PHE A 131 20.12 -2.99 -1.27
CA PHE A 131 18.91 -3.01 -0.45
C PHE A 131 17.89 -1.98 -0.92
N GLY A 132 16.61 -2.34 -0.86
CA GLY A 132 15.52 -1.40 -0.96
C GLY A 132 15.49 -0.45 0.25
N GLY A 133 14.97 0.78 0.05
CA GLY A 133 14.92 1.78 1.13
C GLY A 133 16.30 2.30 1.57
N ALA A 134 17.29 2.26 0.69
CA ALA A 134 18.67 2.66 0.97
C ALA A 134 18.79 4.12 1.49
N GLU A 135 17.83 4.98 1.18
CA GLU A 135 17.80 6.35 1.68
C GLU A 135 17.72 6.40 3.21
N PHE A 136 16.84 5.58 3.82
CA PHE A 136 16.74 5.48 5.29
C PHE A 136 18.10 5.14 5.92
N TYR A 137 18.76 4.10 5.40
CA TYR A 137 20.05 3.65 5.94
C TYR A 137 21.17 4.69 5.76
N ARG A 138 21.15 5.46 4.68
CA ARG A 138 22.17 6.47 4.37
C ARG A 138 21.96 7.77 5.13
N SER A 139 20.71 8.17 5.35
CA SER A 139 20.37 9.35 6.17
C SER A 139 20.75 9.16 7.64
N ALA A 140 20.84 7.90 8.12
CA ALA A 140 21.38 7.56 9.41
C ALA A 140 22.92 7.52 9.34
N TYR A 141 23.59 8.61 9.66
CA TYR A 141 25.05 8.72 9.52
C TYR A 141 25.84 8.02 10.64
N GLU A 142 25.22 7.73 11.78
CA GLU A 142 25.85 7.06 12.92
C GLU A 142 24.88 6.06 13.58
N PHE A 143 25.43 4.92 13.99
CA PHE A 143 24.75 3.89 14.76
C PHE A 143 25.46 3.71 16.11
N LEU A 144 24.70 3.89 17.22
CA LEU A 144 25.18 3.72 18.58
C LEU A 144 24.36 2.63 19.31
N SER A 145 25.00 1.94 20.24
CA SER A 145 24.36 0.94 21.08
C SER A 145 25.14 0.80 22.37
N ASP A 146 24.49 1.12 23.48
CA ASP A 146 25.09 1.06 24.83
C ASP A 146 24.83 -0.29 25.50
N ASP A 147 23.80 -1.01 25.07
CA ASP A 147 23.45 -2.34 25.53
C ASP A 147 22.82 -3.17 24.38
N PRO A 148 22.73 -4.51 24.50
CA PRO A 148 22.22 -5.38 23.42
C PRO A 148 20.79 -5.08 22.96
N ARG A 149 19.99 -4.31 23.71
CA ARG A 149 18.61 -3.97 23.39
C ARG A 149 18.42 -2.53 22.94
N SER A 150 19.43 -1.67 23.09
CA SER A 150 19.34 -0.25 22.74
C SER A 150 19.97 0.04 21.41
N VAL A 151 19.21 0.67 20.51
CA VAL A 151 19.65 1.06 19.16
C VAL A 151 19.36 2.52 18.96
N THR A 152 20.41 3.31 18.75
CA THR A 152 20.31 4.73 18.48
C THR A 152 20.87 5.02 17.08
N LEU A 153 20.05 5.66 16.25
CA LEU A 153 20.47 6.21 14.97
C LEU A 153 20.51 7.73 15.04
N ARG A 154 21.54 8.34 14.42
CA ARG A 154 21.63 9.78 14.23
C ARG A 154 21.44 10.10 12.75
N PHE A 155 20.41 10.88 12.48
CA PHE A 155 19.98 11.23 11.12
C PHE A 155 20.44 12.62 10.72
N ASP A 156 20.78 12.77 9.45
CA ASP A 156 21.24 14.03 8.85
C ASP A 156 20.08 14.99 8.47
N LYS A 157 18.86 14.64 8.83
CA LYS A 157 17.64 15.44 8.58
C LYS A 157 16.65 15.31 9.72
N VAL A 158 15.79 16.31 9.85
CA VAL A 158 14.61 16.27 10.71
C VAL A 158 13.44 15.79 9.87
N THR A 159 12.70 14.78 10.37
CA THR A 159 11.50 14.28 9.70
C THR A 159 10.48 13.80 10.71
N PHE A 160 9.19 14.08 10.49
CA PHE A 160 8.12 13.74 11.41
C PHE A 160 7.88 12.22 11.55
N ASP A 161 8.26 11.44 10.54
CA ASP A 161 8.13 9.99 10.51
C ASP A 161 9.32 9.26 11.17
N TYR A 162 10.13 9.99 11.94
CA TYR A 162 11.33 9.48 12.61
C TYR A 162 11.08 8.24 13.47
N ALA A 163 9.89 8.08 14.03
CA ALA A 163 9.53 6.91 14.82
C ALA A 163 9.26 5.65 13.98
N SER A 164 8.99 5.83 12.68
CA SER A 164 8.71 4.73 11.75
C SER A 164 10.01 4.04 11.34
N ALA A 165 10.19 2.82 11.84
CA ALA A 165 11.34 1.97 11.52
C ALA A 165 10.93 0.71 10.72
N GLY A 166 9.84 0.78 9.94
CA GLY A 166 9.27 -0.38 9.25
C GLY A 166 10.24 -1.07 8.28
N ASN A 167 11.15 -0.32 7.66
CA ASN A 167 12.18 -0.86 6.76
C ASN A 167 13.47 -1.26 7.51
N PHE A 168 13.57 -0.96 8.81
CA PHE A 168 14.70 -1.30 9.64
C PHE A 168 14.44 -2.63 10.35
N VAL A 169 14.56 -3.72 9.58
CA VAL A 169 14.31 -5.09 10.04
C VAL A 169 15.63 -5.70 10.52
N PRO A 170 15.67 -6.33 11.71
CA PRO A 170 16.85 -7.04 12.17
C PRO A 170 17.19 -8.19 11.21
N LEU A 171 18.47 -8.33 10.88
CA LEU A 171 19.02 -9.45 10.12
C LEU A 171 19.95 -10.27 11.05
N PRO A 172 19.86 -11.61 11.08
CA PRO A 172 20.67 -12.42 11.99
C PRO A 172 22.16 -12.32 11.64
N ALA A 173 22.85 -11.37 12.27
CA ALA A 173 24.24 -11.00 11.96
C ALA A 173 25.18 -12.22 11.98
N ARG A 174 24.98 -13.13 12.92
CA ARG A 174 25.81 -14.35 13.04
C ARG A 174 25.72 -15.28 11.81
N LEU A 175 24.58 -15.24 11.06
CA LEU A 175 24.37 -16.07 9.87
C LEU A 175 24.66 -15.31 8.59
N GLU A 176 24.24 -14.06 8.50
CA GLU A 176 24.24 -13.30 7.25
C GLU A 176 25.49 -12.42 7.07
N ARG A 177 26.08 -11.89 8.15
CA ARG A 177 27.30 -11.06 8.05
C ARG A 177 28.46 -11.79 7.37
N PRO A 178 28.81 -13.06 7.70
CA PRO A 178 29.89 -13.75 7.02
C PRO A 178 29.67 -13.93 5.50
N ARG A 179 28.39 -14.13 5.11
CA ARG A 179 28.01 -14.25 3.69
C ARG A 179 28.18 -12.92 2.95
N TRP A 180 27.75 -11.84 3.60
CA TRP A 180 27.85 -10.48 3.05
C TRP A 180 29.30 -10.01 2.95
N GLU A 181 30.14 -10.23 3.96
CA GLU A 181 31.54 -9.87 3.97
C GLU A 181 32.35 -10.65 2.92
N ALA A 182 32.01 -11.91 2.69
CA ALA A 182 32.66 -12.73 1.68
C ALA A 182 32.45 -12.19 0.25
N ASP A 183 31.28 -11.64 -0.06
CA ASP A 183 31.00 -11.05 -1.37
C ASP A 183 29.78 -10.14 -1.30
N LYS A 184 30.00 -8.86 -1.07
CA LYS A 184 28.94 -7.85 -0.92
C LYS A 184 28.04 -7.71 -2.15
N ARG A 185 28.60 -7.83 -3.36
CA ARG A 185 27.83 -7.73 -4.62
C ARG A 185 27.02 -8.98 -4.89
N GLY A 186 27.60 -10.14 -4.67
CA GLY A 186 26.91 -11.42 -4.87
C GLY A 186 26.00 -11.81 -3.71
N TYR A 187 26.06 -11.13 -2.58
CA TYR A 187 25.21 -11.41 -1.41
C TYR A 187 23.74 -11.48 -1.77
N ARG A 188 23.27 -10.56 -2.62
CA ARG A 188 21.89 -10.47 -3.08
C ARG A 188 21.28 -11.79 -3.58
N SER A 189 22.09 -12.68 -4.17
CA SER A 189 21.66 -13.97 -4.72
C SER A 189 22.07 -15.18 -3.86
N ARG A 190 22.69 -14.94 -2.70
CA ARG A 190 23.27 -15.98 -1.84
C ARG A 190 22.96 -15.82 -0.37
N THR A 191 21.85 -15.14 -0.08
CA THR A 191 21.39 -14.98 1.31
C THR A 191 20.97 -16.31 1.90
N GLY A 192 21.04 -16.47 3.21
CA GLY A 192 20.49 -17.63 3.90
C GLY A 192 18.98 -17.77 3.70
N TYR A 193 18.28 -16.65 3.52
CA TYR A 193 16.86 -16.63 3.24
C TYR A 193 16.46 -17.35 1.94
N ASP A 194 17.38 -17.39 0.96
CA ASP A 194 17.16 -18.05 -0.33
C ASP A 194 17.80 -19.42 -0.40
N THR A 195 18.97 -19.61 0.25
CA THR A 195 19.74 -20.85 0.16
C THR A 195 19.47 -21.84 1.29
N GLU A 196 19.03 -21.36 2.44
CA GLU A 196 18.78 -22.15 3.66
C GLU A 196 17.49 -21.69 4.36
N SER A 197 16.46 -21.39 3.60
CA SER A 197 15.22 -20.77 4.10
C SER A 197 14.57 -21.54 5.27
N ALA A 198 14.78 -22.86 5.39
CA ALA A 198 14.31 -23.64 6.52
C ALA A 198 15.14 -23.48 7.82
N ASN A 199 16.26 -22.73 7.78
CA ASN A 199 17.06 -22.46 8.97
C ASN A 199 16.25 -21.61 9.97
N PRO A 200 15.93 -22.12 11.17
CA PRO A 200 15.09 -21.39 12.13
C PRO A 200 15.72 -20.07 12.60
N GLY A 201 17.04 -19.97 12.60
CA GLY A 201 17.76 -18.77 13.01
C GLY A 201 17.59 -17.55 12.09
N LEU A 202 16.87 -17.67 10.97
CA LEU A 202 16.55 -16.57 10.05
C LEU A 202 15.22 -15.87 10.42
N TRP A 203 14.39 -16.45 11.32
CA TRP A 203 13.00 -16.05 11.49
C TRP A 203 12.73 -15.61 12.94
N SER A 204 12.12 -14.43 13.11
CA SER A 204 11.82 -13.84 14.42
C SER A 204 10.32 -13.68 14.69
N GLY A 205 9.46 -13.97 13.71
CA GLY A 205 8.00 -13.86 13.82
C GLY A 205 7.32 -15.06 14.45
N PRO A 206 5.97 -15.08 14.51
CA PRO A 206 5.18 -16.16 15.09
C PRO A 206 5.34 -17.50 14.35
N TYR A 207 5.69 -17.44 13.08
CA TYR A 207 6.00 -18.61 12.26
C TYR A 207 7.43 -18.54 11.72
N ARG A 208 7.96 -19.70 11.33
CA ARG A 208 9.21 -19.84 10.58
C ARG A 208 8.93 -20.56 9.26
N VAL A 209 9.78 -20.35 8.28
CA VAL A 209 9.73 -21.17 7.06
C VAL A 209 10.22 -22.57 7.39
N ALA A 210 9.42 -23.57 7.06
CA ALA A 210 9.76 -25.00 7.20
C ALA A 210 10.20 -25.61 5.87
N GLY A 211 9.77 -25.03 4.74
CA GLY A 211 10.18 -25.47 3.42
C GLY A 211 9.62 -24.58 2.32
N VAL A 212 10.32 -24.52 1.21
CA VAL A 212 9.95 -23.78 0.00
C VAL A 212 9.93 -24.76 -1.18
N GLN A 213 8.82 -24.74 -1.92
CA GLN A 213 8.72 -25.34 -3.25
C GLN A 213 8.67 -24.17 -4.25
N PRO A 214 9.77 -23.83 -4.94
CA PRO A 214 9.85 -22.65 -5.78
C PRO A 214 8.73 -22.58 -6.82
N GLY A 215 8.10 -21.43 -6.93
CA GLY A 215 6.97 -21.20 -7.83
C GLY A 215 5.64 -21.85 -7.40
N ALA A 216 5.60 -22.68 -6.36
CA ALA A 216 4.42 -23.46 -5.98
C ALA A 216 3.91 -23.15 -4.56
N SER A 217 4.76 -23.29 -3.54
CA SER A 217 4.30 -23.10 -2.16
C SER A 217 5.42 -22.80 -1.17
N ILE A 218 5.04 -22.15 -0.07
CA ILE A 218 5.88 -21.94 1.12
C ILE A 218 5.14 -22.56 2.31
N ALA A 219 5.79 -23.49 3.00
CA ALA A 219 5.30 -24.09 4.23
C ALA A 219 5.86 -23.34 5.44
N LEU A 220 4.97 -22.89 6.30
CA LEU A 220 5.29 -22.23 7.56
C LEU A 220 4.85 -23.10 8.73
N GLU A 221 5.64 -23.15 9.79
CA GLU A 221 5.34 -23.81 11.06
C GLU A 221 5.51 -22.83 12.22
N ARG A 222 4.82 -23.09 13.33
CA ARG A 222 5.00 -22.29 14.55
C ARG A 222 6.48 -22.13 14.87
N ASN A 223 6.88 -20.90 15.17
CA ASN A 223 8.24 -20.61 15.54
C ASN A 223 8.47 -20.90 17.03
N PRO A 224 9.34 -21.88 17.39
CA PRO A 224 9.59 -22.19 18.80
C PRO A 224 10.29 -21.05 19.57
N GLY A 225 10.97 -20.14 18.87
CA GLY A 225 11.57 -18.94 19.45
C GLY A 225 10.59 -17.79 19.71
N TRP A 226 9.33 -17.93 19.25
CA TRP A 226 8.33 -16.88 19.43
C TRP A 226 7.87 -16.76 20.88
N THR A 227 7.94 -15.54 21.44
CA THR A 227 7.62 -15.23 22.84
C THR A 227 6.31 -14.43 23.00
N GLY A 228 5.63 -14.12 21.89
CA GLY A 228 4.32 -13.48 21.90
C GLY A 228 3.15 -14.45 22.04
N PRO A 229 1.90 -14.01 21.85
CA PRO A 229 0.72 -14.86 21.87
C PRO A 229 0.85 -16.03 20.89
N ALA A 230 0.47 -17.25 21.33
CA ALA A 230 0.56 -18.43 20.49
C ALA A 230 -0.40 -18.33 19.31
N PRO A 231 0.06 -18.48 18.05
CA PRO A 231 -0.82 -18.47 16.90
C PRO A 231 -1.73 -19.69 16.85
N ALA A 232 -2.93 -19.57 16.25
CA ALA A 232 -3.95 -20.62 16.25
C ALA A 232 -3.54 -21.90 15.49
N PHE A 233 -2.89 -21.72 14.32
CA PHE A 233 -2.55 -22.84 13.44
C PHE A 233 -1.15 -23.37 13.75
N GLN A 234 -0.98 -24.68 13.67
CA GLN A 234 0.33 -25.35 13.73
C GLN A 234 1.14 -25.07 12.46
N ARG A 235 0.43 -25.04 11.31
CA ARG A 235 1.02 -24.91 10.00
C ARG A 235 0.22 -23.97 9.12
N ILE A 236 0.92 -23.16 8.31
CA ILE A 236 0.33 -22.36 7.22
C ILE A 236 1.02 -22.76 5.93
N ILE A 237 0.22 -23.00 4.88
CA ILE A 237 0.72 -23.20 3.52
C ILE A 237 0.34 -21.99 2.69
N ILE A 238 1.31 -21.25 2.20
CA ILE A 238 1.11 -20.20 1.21
C ILE A 238 1.28 -20.85 -0.16
N ARG A 239 0.20 -20.93 -0.93
CA ARG A 239 0.15 -21.60 -2.23
C ARG A 239 0.03 -20.58 -3.35
N ALA A 240 0.99 -20.57 -4.27
CA ALA A 240 0.92 -19.75 -5.46
C ALA A 240 0.10 -20.45 -6.55
N VAL A 241 -0.88 -19.75 -7.10
CA VAL A 241 -1.75 -20.20 -8.20
C VAL A 241 -1.89 -19.01 -9.15
N GLU A 242 -1.05 -18.94 -10.17
CA GLU A 242 -0.94 -17.77 -11.07
C GLU A 242 -2.24 -17.43 -11.80
N ASN A 243 -3.09 -18.44 -12.07
CA ASN A 243 -4.36 -18.25 -12.75
C ASN A 243 -5.49 -18.05 -11.73
N THR A 244 -6.14 -16.89 -11.76
CA THR A 244 -7.21 -16.54 -10.82
C THR A 244 -8.44 -17.44 -10.92
N ALA A 245 -8.76 -17.98 -12.09
CA ALA A 245 -9.84 -18.95 -12.26
C ALA A 245 -9.49 -20.29 -11.60
N ALA A 246 -8.24 -20.74 -11.69
CA ALA A 246 -7.75 -21.92 -10.98
C ALA A 246 -7.72 -21.70 -9.46
N LEU A 247 -7.34 -20.49 -9.01
CA LEU A 247 -7.36 -20.13 -7.59
C LEU A 247 -8.79 -20.18 -7.03
N GLU A 248 -9.75 -19.62 -7.76
CA GLU A 248 -11.17 -19.71 -7.40
C GLU A 248 -11.66 -21.16 -7.34
N ALA A 249 -11.30 -21.97 -8.32
CA ALA A 249 -11.67 -23.40 -8.34
C ALA A 249 -11.09 -24.16 -7.14
N GLN A 250 -9.84 -23.90 -6.77
CA GLN A 250 -9.20 -24.50 -5.58
C GLN A 250 -9.85 -24.04 -4.28
N LEU A 251 -10.25 -22.78 -4.17
CA LEU A 251 -11.02 -22.26 -3.03
C LEU A 251 -12.37 -22.98 -2.91
N LEU A 252 -13.10 -23.12 -4.01
CA LEU A 252 -14.39 -23.83 -4.04
C LEU A 252 -14.27 -25.31 -3.72
N ALA A 253 -13.17 -25.95 -4.13
CA ALA A 253 -12.86 -27.36 -3.83
C ALA A 253 -12.30 -27.58 -2.41
N GLY A 254 -12.02 -26.51 -1.64
CA GLY A 254 -11.43 -26.61 -0.30
C GLY A 254 -9.95 -27.00 -0.29
N GLN A 255 -9.25 -26.86 -1.42
CA GLN A 255 -7.80 -27.05 -1.50
C GLN A 255 -7.03 -25.79 -1.07
N VAL A 256 -7.69 -24.66 -1.09
CA VAL A 256 -7.31 -23.38 -0.52
C VAL A 256 -8.41 -22.98 0.44
N ASP A 257 -8.07 -22.57 1.65
CA ASP A 257 -9.02 -22.14 2.67
C ASP A 257 -9.35 -20.63 2.53
N MET A 258 -8.33 -19.82 2.22
CA MET A 258 -8.38 -18.37 2.21
C MET A 258 -7.64 -17.81 0.99
N VAL A 259 -8.13 -16.69 0.46
CA VAL A 259 -7.44 -15.92 -0.58
C VAL A 259 -7.02 -14.58 0.01
N ALA A 260 -5.72 -14.27 -0.05
CA ALA A 260 -5.19 -12.98 0.36
C ALA A 260 -5.65 -11.89 -0.63
N GLY A 261 -6.26 -10.81 -0.14
CA GLY A 261 -6.88 -9.80 -1.00
C GLY A 261 -5.88 -9.10 -1.91
N GLU A 262 -4.75 -8.72 -1.37
CA GLU A 262 -3.68 -7.98 -2.07
C GLU A 262 -3.03 -8.80 -3.21
N LEU A 263 -3.19 -10.12 -3.17
CA LEU A 263 -2.57 -11.07 -4.10
C LEU A 263 -3.57 -12.08 -4.66
N GLY A 264 -4.84 -11.78 -4.55
CA GLY A 264 -5.90 -12.75 -4.81
C GLY A 264 -6.70 -12.49 -6.08
N LEU A 265 -8.02 -12.49 -5.91
CA LEU A 265 -8.97 -12.36 -7.01
C LEU A 265 -9.15 -10.88 -7.40
N PRO A 266 -9.25 -10.57 -8.71
CA PRO A 266 -9.75 -9.27 -9.15
C PRO A 266 -11.11 -8.97 -8.53
N LEU A 267 -11.39 -7.68 -8.32
CA LEU A 267 -12.58 -7.23 -7.61
C LEU A 267 -13.89 -7.70 -8.26
N ASP A 268 -13.99 -7.66 -9.58
CA ASP A 268 -15.14 -8.13 -10.34
C ASP A 268 -15.37 -9.64 -10.21
N GLN A 269 -14.30 -10.43 -10.22
CA GLN A 269 -14.33 -11.87 -10.01
C GLN A 269 -14.76 -12.20 -8.56
N ALA A 270 -14.24 -11.48 -7.57
CA ALA A 270 -14.62 -11.66 -6.18
C ALA A 270 -16.09 -11.32 -5.92
N ILE A 271 -16.60 -10.23 -6.52
CA ILE A 271 -18.03 -9.87 -6.44
C ILE A 271 -18.91 -10.95 -7.08
N ALA A 272 -18.50 -11.50 -8.23
CA ALA A 272 -19.22 -12.60 -8.87
C ALA A 272 -19.19 -13.88 -8.02
N LEU A 273 -18.08 -14.18 -7.37
CA LEU A 273 -17.93 -15.32 -6.44
C LEU A 273 -18.82 -15.13 -5.21
N GLU A 274 -18.84 -13.95 -4.58
CA GLU A 274 -19.71 -13.62 -3.45
C GLU A 274 -21.17 -13.91 -3.76
N ARG A 275 -21.65 -13.47 -4.93
CA ARG A 275 -23.05 -13.72 -5.36
C ARG A 275 -23.38 -15.21 -5.53
N ARG A 276 -22.42 -16.03 -5.94
CA ARG A 276 -22.61 -17.47 -6.19
C ARG A 276 -22.48 -18.33 -4.93
N THR A 277 -21.66 -17.91 -3.97
CA THR A 277 -21.31 -18.72 -2.81
C THR A 277 -22.08 -18.34 -1.53
N GLY A 278 -22.73 -17.17 -1.52
CA GLY A 278 -23.55 -16.71 -0.40
C GLY A 278 -22.77 -16.70 0.92
N SER A 279 -23.30 -17.42 1.91
CA SER A 279 -22.72 -17.48 3.26
C SER A 279 -21.56 -18.47 3.44
N ARG A 280 -21.09 -19.15 2.39
CA ARG A 280 -20.00 -20.13 2.50
C ARG A 280 -18.68 -19.49 2.92
N PHE A 281 -18.41 -18.27 2.41
CA PHE A 281 -17.22 -17.50 2.71
C PHE A 281 -17.60 -16.12 3.25
N ARG A 282 -16.66 -15.47 3.93
CA ARG A 282 -16.69 -14.05 4.22
C ARG A 282 -15.92 -13.32 3.13
N PHE A 283 -16.46 -12.19 2.71
CA PHE A 283 -15.83 -11.27 1.76
C PHE A 283 -15.65 -9.94 2.45
N GLU A 284 -14.45 -9.42 2.42
CA GLU A 284 -14.15 -8.07 2.84
C GLU A 284 -13.42 -7.34 1.71
N TYR A 285 -13.96 -6.19 1.37
CA TYR A 285 -13.42 -5.32 0.33
C TYR A 285 -12.76 -4.14 1.03
N LYS A 286 -11.45 -4.22 1.20
CA LYS A 286 -10.69 -3.19 1.93
C LYS A 286 -10.09 -2.21 0.94
N PRO A 287 -10.53 -0.94 0.94
CA PRO A 287 -9.86 0.12 0.21
C PRO A 287 -8.43 0.30 0.71
N GLY A 288 -7.53 0.57 -0.22
CA GLY A 288 -6.10 0.68 0.10
C GLY A 288 -5.44 1.88 -0.57
N LEU A 289 -4.12 1.87 -0.48
CA LEU A 289 -3.24 2.97 -0.90
C LEU A 289 -3.11 3.15 -2.42
N VAL A 290 -3.76 2.30 -3.21
CA VAL A 290 -3.73 2.42 -4.68
C VAL A 290 -4.79 3.42 -5.11
N TRP A 291 -4.35 4.60 -5.57
CA TRP A 291 -5.22 5.69 -6.01
C TRP A 291 -5.30 5.77 -7.53
N GLU A 292 -6.46 5.48 -8.10
CA GLU A 292 -6.77 5.69 -9.51
C GLU A 292 -7.13 7.16 -9.77
N HIS A 293 -6.54 7.73 -10.80
CA HIS A 293 -6.69 9.14 -11.15
C HIS A 293 -6.43 9.38 -12.64
N ILE A 294 -6.64 10.60 -13.07
CA ILE A 294 -6.28 11.06 -14.42
C ILE A 294 -5.32 12.25 -14.24
N ASP A 295 -4.04 12.05 -14.53
CA ASP A 295 -3.09 13.16 -14.64
C ASP A 295 -3.44 14.02 -15.87
N LEU A 296 -3.37 15.33 -15.70
CA LEU A 296 -3.63 16.29 -16.78
C LEU A 296 -2.33 17.01 -17.13
N ASN A 297 -1.95 17.02 -18.41
CA ASN A 297 -0.80 17.82 -18.83
C ASN A 297 -1.17 19.32 -18.83
N LEU A 298 -0.64 20.06 -17.86
CA LEU A 298 -0.96 21.48 -17.64
C LEU A 298 -0.22 22.42 -18.62
N ASP A 299 0.71 21.91 -19.44
CA ASP A 299 1.28 22.66 -20.54
C ASP A 299 0.31 22.74 -21.75
N ASN A 300 -0.73 21.89 -21.75
CA ASN A 300 -1.80 22.02 -22.73
C ASN A 300 -2.68 23.24 -22.42
N PRO A 301 -2.81 24.22 -23.34
CA PRO A 301 -3.57 25.46 -23.11
C PRO A 301 -5.03 25.23 -22.68
N VAL A 302 -5.65 24.15 -23.15
CA VAL A 302 -7.03 23.78 -22.76
C VAL A 302 -7.09 23.35 -21.29
N LEU A 303 -6.10 22.57 -20.83
CA LEU A 303 -6.05 22.02 -19.48
C LEU A 303 -5.35 22.93 -18.47
N ALA A 304 -4.67 23.99 -18.94
CA ALA A 304 -4.07 25.03 -18.09
C ALA A 304 -5.12 25.80 -17.30
N ASP A 305 -6.32 25.99 -17.85
CA ASP A 305 -7.43 26.66 -17.16
C ASP A 305 -8.07 25.74 -16.12
N VAL A 306 -7.98 26.15 -14.85
CA VAL A 306 -8.55 25.37 -13.73
C VAL A 306 -10.05 25.14 -13.85
N ARG A 307 -10.79 26.08 -14.46
CA ARG A 307 -12.25 25.96 -14.68
C ARG A 307 -12.58 24.79 -15.60
N VAL A 308 -11.73 24.54 -16.61
CA VAL A 308 -11.86 23.38 -17.49
C VAL A 308 -11.61 22.10 -16.69
N ARG A 309 -10.56 22.02 -15.87
CA ARG A 309 -10.29 20.84 -15.03
C ARG A 309 -11.42 20.55 -14.05
N GLN A 310 -11.95 21.59 -13.40
CA GLN A 310 -13.11 21.48 -12.52
C GLN A 310 -14.36 21.01 -13.27
N ALA A 311 -14.59 21.52 -14.47
CA ALA A 311 -15.71 21.08 -15.31
C ALA A 311 -15.57 19.61 -15.73
N LEU A 312 -14.35 19.15 -16.07
CA LEU A 312 -14.10 17.74 -16.36
C LEU A 312 -14.45 16.83 -15.17
N LEU A 313 -14.10 17.25 -13.96
CA LEU A 313 -14.40 16.47 -12.75
C LEU A 313 -15.90 16.46 -12.42
N LEU A 314 -16.57 17.62 -12.48
CA LEU A 314 -18.03 17.75 -12.30
C LEU A 314 -18.83 16.99 -13.37
N GLY A 315 -18.28 16.87 -14.57
CA GLY A 315 -18.89 16.14 -15.69
C GLY A 315 -18.79 14.61 -15.59
N MET A 316 -18.08 14.08 -14.57
CA MET A 316 -17.90 12.65 -14.34
C MET A 316 -18.75 12.15 -13.17
N ASP A 317 -19.70 11.26 -13.44
CA ASP A 317 -20.44 10.54 -12.39
C ASP A 317 -19.58 9.36 -11.88
N ARG A 318 -18.58 9.67 -11.04
CA ARG A 318 -17.67 8.69 -10.45
C ARG A 318 -18.40 7.69 -9.57
N GLY A 319 -19.43 8.14 -8.85
CA GLY A 319 -20.28 7.28 -8.02
C GLY A 319 -20.98 6.21 -8.86
N ARG A 320 -21.56 6.60 -10.00
CA ARG A 320 -22.20 5.67 -10.93
C ARG A 320 -21.19 4.69 -11.56
N ILE A 321 -19.99 5.16 -11.91
CA ILE A 321 -18.93 4.29 -12.41
C ILE A 321 -18.59 3.23 -11.37
N VAL A 322 -18.31 3.64 -10.14
CA VAL A 322 -17.97 2.73 -9.03
C VAL A 322 -19.12 1.76 -8.75
N GLN A 323 -20.35 2.24 -8.71
CA GLN A 323 -21.52 1.40 -8.48
C GLN A 323 -21.72 0.36 -9.59
N SER A 324 -21.56 0.77 -10.85
CA SER A 324 -21.85 -0.09 -12.00
C SER A 324 -20.76 -1.12 -12.28
N LEU A 325 -19.47 -0.72 -12.14
CA LEU A 325 -18.34 -1.58 -12.49
C LEU A 325 -17.79 -2.34 -11.27
N TYR A 326 -17.92 -1.77 -10.06
CA TYR A 326 -17.28 -2.29 -8.86
C TYR A 326 -18.27 -2.54 -7.69
N GLY A 327 -19.58 -2.51 -7.97
CA GLY A 327 -20.61 -2.78 -6.95
C GLY A 327 -20.55 -1.86 -5.73
N GLY A 328 -20.04 -0.64 -5.90
CA GLY A 328 -19.90 0.33 -4.81
C GLY A 328 -18.71 0.05 -3.86
N ARG A 329 -17.84 -0.90 -4.15
CA ARG A 329 -16.79 -1.39 -3.24
C ARG A 329 -15.54 -0.50 -3.18
N GLN A 330 -15.42 0.51 -4.04
CA GLN A 330 -14.28 1.44 -4.08
C GLN A 330 -14.74 2.84 -3.67
N PRO A 331 -14.17 3.48 -2.64
CA PRO A 331 -14.56 4.82 -2.26
C PRO A 331 -14.11 5.84 -3.31
N VAL A 332 -15.02 6.74 -3.69
CA VAL A 332 -14.69 7.87 -4.57
C VAL A 332 -13.70 8.78 -3.86
N ALA A 333 -12.56 9.04 -4.49
CA ALA A 333 -11.51 9.86 -3.93
C ALA A 333 -11.81 11.36 -4.03
N ALA A 334 -11.46 12.11 -3.00
CA ALA A 334 -11.43 13.58 -3.04
C ALA A 334 -10.05 14.09 -3.49
N THR A 335 -8.99 13.44 -3.02
CA THR A 335 -7.58 13.67 -3.36
C THR A 335 -6.83 12.33 -3.43
N GLY A 336 -5.50 12.35 -3.56
CA GLY A 336 -4.66 11.17 -3.48
C GLY A 336 -4.45 10.64 -2.05
N ILE A 337 -4.88 11.38 -1.03
CA ILE A 337 -4.76 10.96 0.37
C ILE A 337 -5.94 10.03 0.70
N HIS A 338 -5.62 8.85 1.25
CA HIS A 338 -6.64 7.86 1.61
C HIS A 338 -7.51 8.36 2.79
N PRO A 339 -8.84 8.10 2.82
CA PRO A 339 -9.70 8.55 3.92
C PRO A 339 -9.31 8.01 5.31
N ASP A 340 -8.69 6.82 5.39
CA ASP A 340 -8.21 6.22 6.64
C ASP A 340 -6.83 6.76 7.07
N ASP A 341 -6.18 7.59 6.23
CA ASP A 341 -4.88 8.20 6.57
C ASP A 341 -5.06 9.17 7.76
N PRO A 342 -4.21 9.11 8.80
CA PRO A 342 -4.29 10.01 9.96
C PRO A 342 -4.25 11.50 9.59
N MET A 343 -3.66 11.85 8.45
CA MET A 343 -3.56 13.23 7.95
C MET A 343 -4.66 13.59 6.94
N SER A 344 -5.61 12.68 6.69
CA SER A 344 -6.76 12.97 5.84
C SER A 344 -7.60 14.12 6.42
N ASP A 345 -7.96 15.09 5.58
CA ASP A 345 -8.86 16.18 5.94
C ASP A 345 -10.31 15.78 5.57
N PRO A 346 -11.21 15.56 6.55
CA PRO A 346 -12.60 15.23 6.27
C PRO A 346 -13.36 16.36 5.57
N GLU A 347 -12.92 17.62 5.74
CA GLU A 347 -13.54 18.82 5.18
C GLU A 347 -12.99 19.18 3.80
N VAL A 348 -12.06 18.38 3.25
CA VAL A 348 -11.52 18.63 1.91
C VAL A 348 -12.64 18.73 0.87
N ARG A 349 -12.53 19.71 -0.01
CA ARG A 349 -13.52 19.97 -1.05
C ARG A 349 -13.79 18.71 -1.89
N ARG A 350 -15.06 18.32 -1.96
CA ARG A 350 -15.56 17.23 -2.81
C ARG A 350 -16.28 17.81 -4.02
N TRP A 351 -16.10 17.17 -5.15
CA TRP A 351 -16.74 17.55 -6.40
C TRP A 351 -17.81 16.51 -6.76
N PRO A 352 -19.11 16.78 -6.47
CA PRO A 352 -20.19 15.88 -6.87
C PRO A 352 -20.41 15.93 -8.40
N PHE A 353 -21.10 14.95 -8.94
CA PHE A 353 -21.52 14.99 -10.34
C PHE A 353 -22.53 16.12 -10.52
N ASP A 354 -22.18 17.12 -11.34
CA ASP A 354 -23.03 18.27 -11.69
C ASP A 354 -22.69 18.73 -13.12
N PRO A 355 -23.28 18.09 -14.13
CA PRO A 355 -23.03 18.45 -15.52
C PRO A 355 -23.52 19.85 -15.89
N ALA A 356 -24.53 20.38 -15.19
CA ALA A 356 -24.99 21.74 -15.44
C ALA A 356 -23.95 22.78 -15.00
N ARG A 357 -23.37 22.62 -13.80
CA ARG A 357 -22.27 23.47 -13.34
C ARG A 357 -21.02 23.27 -14.18
N ALA A 358 -20.72 22.05 -14.62
CA ALA A 358 -19.60 21.77 -15.54
C ALA A 358 -19.73 22.60 -16.85
N GLN A 359 -20.92 22.59 -17.45
CA GLN A 359 -21.19 23.38 -18.66
C GLN A 359 -21.05 24.88 -18.43
N ALA A 360 -21.57 25.41 -17.31
CA ALA A 360 -21.42 26.79 -16.93
C ALA A 360 -19.93 27.21 -16.79
N LEU A 361 -19.11 26.39 -16.10
CA LEU A 361 -17.68 26.63 -15.97
C LEU A 361 -16.95 26.66 -17.33
N LEU A 362 -17.34 25.77 -18.26
CA LEU A 362 -16.78 25.77 -19.62
C LEU A 362 -17.15 27.07 -20.35
N GLU A 363 -18.37 27.59 -20.17
CA GLU A 363 -18.80 28.86 -20.76
C GLU A 363 -18.06 30.06 -20.15
N GLU A 364 -17.89 30.07 -18.82
CA GLU A 364 -17.08 31.05 -18.11
C GLU A 364 -15.61 31.02 -18.57
N ALA A 365 -15.10 29.84 -18.97
CA ALA A 365 -13.77 29.67 -19.54
C ALA A 365 -13.69 30.01 -21.04
N GLY A 366 -14.79 30.47 -21.67
CA GLY A 366 -14.84 30.88 -23.07
C GLY A 366 -15.17 29.78 -24.07
N TRP A 367 -15.52 28.58 -23.60
CA TRP A 367 -15.89 27.44 -24.43
C TRP A 367 -17.40 27.38 -24.64
N LYS A 368 -17.89 27.81 -25.80
CA LYS A 368 -19.32 27.86 -26.14
C LYS A 368 -19.77 26.61 -26.90
N PRO A 369 -21.06 26.23 -26.80
CA PRO A 369 -21.63 25.15 -27.60
C PRO A 369 -21.32 25.33 -29.09
N GLY A 370 -20.89 24.27 -29.76
CA GLY A 370 -20.51 24.29 -31.17
C GLY A 370 -21.19 23.18 -31.96
N GLU A 371 -20.91 23.15 -33.26
CA GLU A 371 -21.43 22.15 -34.17
C GLU A 371 -20.99 20.73 -33.75
N GLY A 372 -21.87 19.73 -33.91
CA GLY A 372 -21.63 18.34 -33.53
C GLY A 372 -21.58 18.11 -32.02
N GLY A 373 -22.05 19.09 -31.22
CA GLY A 373 -22.13 18.99 -29.75
C GLY A 373 -20.79 19.18 -29.05
N ILE A 374 -19.72 19.55 -29.75
CA ILE A 374 -18.40 19.84 -29.16
C ILE A 374 -18.21 21.36 -29.04
N ARG A 375 -17.82 21.80 -27.85
CA ARG A 375 -17.58 23.21 -27.55
C ARG A 375 -16.39 23.77 -28.32
N ARG A 376 -16.46 25.10 -28.59
CA ARG A 376 -15.41 25.85 -29.30
C ARG A 376 -15.09 27.15 -28.56
N ASN A 377 -13.84 27.59 -28.63
CA ASN A 377 -13.41 28.91 -28.16
C ASN A 377 -13.67 29.99 -29.19
N ALA A 378 -13.32 31.24 -28.89
CA ALA A 378 -13.50 32.39 -29.77
C ALA A 378 -12.70 32.31 -31.09
N ALA A 379 -11.61 31.53 -31.12
CA ALA A 379 -10.84 31.26 -32.32
C ALA A 379 -11.43 30.11 -33.18
N GLY A 380 -12.55 29.52 -32.77
CA GLY A 380 -13.17 28.41 -33.44
C GLY A 380 -12.53 27.02 -33.17
N GLU A 381 -11.53 26.97 -32.29
CA GLU A 381 -10.86 25.72 -31.91
C GLU A 381 -11.79 24.83 -31.05
N ARG A 382 -11.74 23.52 -31.28
CA ARG A 382 -12.55 22.55 -30.54
C ARG A 382 -11.98 22.31 -29.14
N LEU A 383 -12.85 22.14 -28.18
CA LEU A 383 -12.48 21.67 -26.84
C LEU A 383 -12.15 20.18 -26.91
N SER A 384 -10.90 19.87 -27.23
CA SER A 384 -10.45 18.52 -27.56
C SER A 384 -9.04 18.27 -27.04
N PHE A 385 -8.81 17.06 -26.47
CA PHE A 385 -7.48 16.62 -26.03
C PHE A 385 -7.36 15.10 -26.12
N GLU A 386 -6.13 14.57 -26.03
CA GLU A 386 -5.89 13.12 -25.93
C GLU A 386 -6.23 12.58 -24.55
N PHE A 387 -6.79 11.40 -24.50
CA PHE A 387 -7.07 10.69 -23.25
C PHE A 387 -6.49 9.27 -23.32
N MET A 388 -5.51 8.99 -22.46
CA MET A 388 -4.68 7.79 -22.52
C MET A 388 -4.91 6.89 -21.30
N THR A 389 -4.62 5.60 -21.49
CA THR A 389 -4.41 4.63 -20.43
C THR A 389 -3.48 3.50 -20.91
N THR A 390 -3.20 2.53 -20.03
CA THR A 390 -2.43 1.33 -20.37
C THR A 390 -3.23 0.41 -21.28
N ALA A 391 -2.74 0.19 -22.50
CA ALA A 391 -3.35 -0.75 -23.43
C ALA A 391 -3.38 -2.17 -22.86
N GLY A 392 -4.49 -2.88 -23.05
CA GLY A 392 -4.71 -4.23 -22.54
C GLY A 392 -5.22 -4.29 -21.10
N ASN A 393 -5.27 -3.17 -20.37
CA ASN A 393 -5.96 -3.09 -19.09
C ASN A 393 -7.46 -2.85 -19.31
N ARG A 394 -8.21 -3.93 -19.47
CA ARG A 394 -9.64 -3.89 -19.81
C ARG A 394 -10.47 -3.04 -18.84
N ALA A 395 -10.18 -3.11 -17.55
CA ALA A 395 -10.90 -2.32 -16.55
C ALA A 395 -10.72 -0.83 -16.78
N ARG A 396 -9.49 -0.37 -17.02
CA ARG A 396 -9.20 1.05 -17.30
C ARG A 396 -9.75 1.47 -18.66
N GLU A 397 -9.66 0.63 -19.67
CA GLU A 397 -10.21 0.92 -21.00
C GLU A 397 -11.73 1.09 -20.96
N GLN A 398 -12.46 0.28 -20.17
CA GLN A 398 -13.90 0.44 -19.95
C GLN A 398 -14.21 1.76 -19.23
N VAL A 399 -13.51 2.07 -18.15
CA VAL A 399 -13.65 3.33 -17.42
C VAL A 399 -13.38 4.51 -18.35
N GLN A 400 -12.33 4.46 -19.15
CA GLN A 400 -11.95 5.50 -20.10
C GLN A 400 -13.08 5.78 -21.11
N GLN A 401 -13.69 4.74 -21.67
CA GLN A 401 -14.81 4.88 -22.61
C GLN A 401 -16.05 5.50 -21.95
N VAL A 402 -16.35 5.10 -20.71
CA VAL A 402 -17.47 5.68 -19.95
C VAL A 402 -17.23 7.16 -19.69
N ILE A 403 -16.03 7.54 -19.25
CA ILE A 403 -15.64 8.94 -19.01
C ILE A 403 -15.66 9.74 -20.30
N GLN A 404 -15.17 9.18 -21.41
CA GLN A 404 -15.25 9.81 -22.74
C GLN A 404 -16.70 10.18 -23.10
N GLY A 405 -17.64 9.26 -22.88
CA GLY A 405 -19.06 9.49 -23.10
C GLY A 405 -19.64 10.61 -22.21
N MET A 406 -19.26 10.62 -20.94
CA MET A 406 -19.69 11.65 -19.97
C MET A 406 -19.12 13.03 -20.35
N TRP A 407 -17.86 13.13 -20.72
CA TRP A 407 -17.24 14.38 -21.17
C TRP A 407 -17.85 14.88 -22.48
N ARG A 408 -18.20 13.97 -23.41
CA ARG A 408 -18.91 14.34 -24.62
C ARG A 408 -20.27 14.99 -24.33
N ALA A 409 -20.98 14.52 -23.29
CA ALA A 409 -22.29 15.07 -22.88
C ALA A 409 -22.20 16.53 -22.40
N ILE A 410 -21.05 16.99 -21.92
CA ILE A 410 -20.77 18.38 -21.55
C ILE A 410 -20.04 19.17 -22.66
N GLY A 411 -19.85 18.57 -23.84
CA GLY A 411 -19.26 19.19 -25.02
C GLY A 411 -17.75 19.10 -25.14
N VAL A 412 -17.11 18.16 -24.47
CA VAL A 412 -15.66 17.90 -24.52
C VAL A 412 -15.36 16.67 -25.36
N GLU A 413 -14.39 16.77 -26.29
CA GLU A 413 -13.93 15.67 -27.11
C GLU A 413 -12.63 15.08 -26.55
N ALA A 414 -12.73 13.94 -25.90
CA ALA A 414 -11.58 13.17 -25.45
C ALA A 414 -11.22 12.12 -26.53
N ARG A 415 -10.04 12.21 -27.11
CA ARG A 415 -9.55 11.28 -28.15
C ARG A 415 -8.73 10.18 -27.51
N ILE A 416 -9.22 8.96 -27.55
CA ILE A 416 -8.55 7.81 -26.94
C ILE A 416 -7.29 7.44 -27.73
N ARG A 417 -6.15 7.34 -27.01
CA ARG A 417 -4.88 6.83 -27.54
C ARG A 417 -4.16 6.05 -26.45
N ASN A 418 -4.29 4.73 -26.44
CA ASN A 418 -3.71 3.86 -25.42
C ASN A 418 -2.35 3.31 -25.87
N GLU A 419 -1.45 3.10 -24.91
CA GLU A 419 -0.11 2.58 -25.15
C GLU A 419 0.20 1.39 -24.22
N PRO A 420 1.08 0.46 -24.65
CA PRO A 420 1.56 -0.59 -23.77
C PRO A 420 2.18 0.00 -22.48
N PRO A 421 2.04 -0.65 -21.31
CA PRO A 421 2.50 -0.09 -20.04
C PRO A 421 3.94 0.40 -20.05
N ARG A 422 4.85 -0.35 -20.69
CA ARG A 422 6.26 0.02 -20.77
C ARG A 422 6.46 1.36 -21.51
N VAL A 423 5.80 1.55 -22.65
CA VAL A 423 5.89 2.79 -23.45
C VAL A 423 5.25 3.94 -22.69
N LEU A 424 4.03 3.72 -22.16
CA LEU A 424 3.31 4.75 -21.43
C LEU A 424 4.12 5.29 -20.25
N PHE A 425 4.66 4.40 -19.39
CA PHE A 425 5.35 4.84 -18.17
C PHE A 425 6.81 5.25 -18.40
N ALA A 426 7.59 4.47 -19.17
CA ALA A 426 9.02 4.72 -19.32
C ALA A 426 9.36 5.81 -20.35
N GLU A 427 8.41 6.18 -21.22
CA GLU A 427 8.66 7.16 -22.28
C GLU A 427 7.65 8.30 -22.26
N THR A 428 6.34 7.99 -22.40
CA THR A 428 5.31 9.01 -22.63
C THR A 428 5.05 9.86 -21.40
N LEU A 429 4.84 9.25 -20.22
CA LEU A 429 4.60 9.97 -18.97
C LEU A 429 5.89 10.52 -18.39
N SER A 430 6.95 9.68 -18.25
CA SER A 430 8.22 10.10 -17.66
C SER A 430 8.86 11.27 -18.40
N GLN A 431 8.71 11.32 -19.72
CA GLN A 431 9.23 12.41 -20.56
C GLN A 431 8.18 13.47 -20.90
N ARG A 432 7.01 13.43 -20.25
CA ARG A 432 5.90 14.35 -20.42
C ARG A 432 5.48 14.57 -21.89
N ARG A 433 5.53 13.48 -22.68
CA ARG A 433 5.13 13.50 -24.09
C ARG A 433 3.63 13.37 -24.33
N PHE A 434 2.84 13.08 -23.28
CA PHE A 434 1.37 13.07 -23.39
C PHE A 434 0.85 14.51 -23.48
N THR A 435 -0.20 14.70 -24.27
CA THR A 435 -0.72 16.05 -24.58
C THR A 435 -2.06 16.35 -23.92
N GLY A 436 -2.61 15.43 -23.16
CA GLY A 436 -3.94 15.55 -22.57
C GLY A 436 -4.04 14.93 -21.20
N GLY A 437 -4.97 13.99 -21.03
CA GLY A 437 -5.17 13.23 -19.79
C GLY A 437 -4.62 11.81 -19.86
N ALA A 438 -4.05 11.31 -18.76
CA ALA A 438 -3.57 9.94 -18.62
C ALA A 438 -4.16 9.27 -17.38
N LEU A 439 -4.91 8.16 -17.57
CA LEU A 439 -5.54 7.38 -16.51
C LEU A 439 -4.62 6.25 -16.08
N PHE A 440 -4.19 6.27 -14.83
CA PHE A 440 -3.39 5.23 -14.19
C PHE A 440 -3.50 5.31 -12.66
N ALA A 441 -2.67 4.59 -11.92
CA ALA A 441 -2.68 4.64 -10.47
C ALA A 441 -1.31 4.92 -9.87
N TRP A 442 -1.31 5.66 -8.76
CA TRP A 442 -0.19 5.74 -7.83
C TRP A 442 -0.43 4.83 -6.63
N VAL A 443 0.66 4.32 -6.08
CA VAL A 443 0.68 3.65 -4.76
C VAL A 443 1.38 4.58 -3.78
N SER A 444 0.78 4.77 -2.62
CA SER A 444 1.29 5.62 -1.56
C SER A 444 1.69 4.82 -0.31
N SER A 445 2.01 5.51 0.76
CA SER A 445 2.15 4.98 2.12
C SER A 445 1.38 5.89 3.08
N PRO A 446 1.04 5.43 4.30
CA PRO A 446 0.45 6.31 5.30
C PRO A 446 1.33 7.53 5.56
N GLU A 447 0.70 8.69 5.73
CA GLU A 447 1.35 9.99 5.99
C GLU A 447 2.42 10.40 4.94
N ASN A 448 2.35 9.87 3.72
CA ASN A 448 3.32 10.17 2.68
C ASN A 448 3.14 11.57 2.10
N VAL A 449 4.12 12.45 2.29
CA VAL A 449 4.14 13.79 1.66
C VAL A 449 4.36 13.62 0.15
N PRO A 450 3.45 14.13 -0.72
CA PRO A 450 3.46 13.86 -2.16
C PRO A 450 4.49 14.71 -2.92
N ARG A 451 5.75 14.73 -2.44
CA ARG A 451 6.83 15.52 -3.03
C ARG A 451 7.07 15.16 -4.49
N SER A 452 7.24 13.86 -4.75
CA SER A 452 7.60 13.38 -6.09
C SER A 452 6.57 13.73 -7.18
N THR A 453 5.29 13.85 -6.79
CA THR A 453 4.17 14.05 -7.73
C THR A 453 3.65 15.48 -7.78
N LEU A 454 3.88 16.30 -6.75
CA LEU A 454 3.30 17.65 -6.67
C LEU A 454 4.32 18.79 -6.54
N HIS A 455 5.55 18.53 -6.09
CA HIS A 455 6.55 19.59 -5.98
C HIS A 455 7.05 20.02 -7.36
N SER A 456 7.21 21.34 -7.59
CA SER A 456 7.62 21.89 -8.90
C SER A 456 9.02 21.45 -9.33
N SER A 457 9.95 21.19 -8.38
CA SER A 457 11.27 20.66 -8.68
C SER A 457 11.24 19.21 -9.20
N GLU A 458 10.14 18.50 -9.03
CA GLU A 458 9.97 17.11 -9.47
C GLU A 458 9.29 16.99 -10.84
N ILE A 459 9.16 18.10 -11.55
CA ILE A 459 8.72 18.10 -12.96
C ILE A 459 9.85 17.51 -13.80
N PRO A 460 9.61 16.39 -14.53
CA PRO A 460 10.63 15.81 -15.39
C PRO A 460 11.05 16.75 -16.52
N THR A 461 12.36 16.94 -16.67
CA THR A 461 12.98 17.72 -17.76
C THR A 461 14.18 17.00 -18.35
N ALA A 462 14.57 17.34 -19.58
CA ALA A 462 15.74 16.74 -20.24
C ALA A 462 17.04 17.00 -19.46
N GLU A 463 17.20 18.21 -18.87
CA GLU A 463 18.37 18.60 -18.07
C GLU A 463 18.52 17.74 -16.81
N ARG A 464 17.41 17.22 -16.28
CA ARG A 464 17.37 16.31 -15.12
C ARG A 464 17.32 14.84 -15.53
N ASN A 465 17.62 14.52 -16.78
CA ASN A 465 17.48 13.17 -17.32
C ASN A 465 16.09 12.54 -17.05
N TRP A 466 15.06 13.37 -17.12
CA TRP A 466 13.65 12.99 -16.92
C TRP A 466 13.33 12.42 -15.54
N SER A 467 14.13 12.74 -14.52
CA SER A 467 13.83 12.35 -13.15
C SER A 467 12.67 13.18 -12.58
N GLY A 468 11.91 12.58 -11.66
CA GLY A 468 10.71 13.16 -11.05
C GLY A 468 9.41 12.53 -11.58
N GLN A 469 8.31 12.82 -10.88
CA GLN A 469 7.00 12.21 -11.16
C GLN A 469 5.86 13.25 -11.22
N ASN A 470 6.18 14.55 -11.16
CA ASN A 470 5.20 15.60 -11.40
C ASN A 470 4.92 15.69 -12.91
N TYR A 471 4.31 14.62 -13.44
CA TYR A 471 3.97 14.50 -14.86
C TYR A 471 3.00 15.59 -15.34
N PRO A 472 2.02 16.04 -14.53
CA PRO A 472 1.19 17.19 -14.86
C PRO A 472 1.97 18.47 -15.18
N GLY A 473 3.16 18.65 -14.62
CA GLY A 473 3.88 19.91 -14.70
C GLY A 473 3.30 20.97 -13.77
N PHE A 474 2.69 20.52 -12.67
CA PHE A 474 2.07 21.41 -11.69
C PHE A 474 3.09 22.31 -11.00
N ARG A 475 2.78 23.63 -10.94
CA ARG A 475 3.61 24.63 -10.28
C ARG A 475 2.73 25.49 -9.37
N ASN A 476 3.04 25.45 -8.09
CA ASN A 476 2.38 26.26 -7.08
C ASN A 476 3.34 26.51 -5.91
N ALA A 477 3.75 27.77 -5.73
CA ALA A 477 4.75 28.12 -4.71
C ALA A 477 4.29 27.82 -3.27
N GLU A 478 2.99 27.92 -2.98
CA GLU A 478 2.45 27.54 -1.67
C GLU A 478 2.51 26.04 -1.46
N MET A 479 2.19 25.23 -2.48
CA MET A 479 2.32 23.78 -2.44
C MET A 479 3.78 23.37 -2.20
N ASP A 480 4.72 23.96 -2.92
CA ASP A 480 6.15 23.68 -2.76
C ASP A 480 6.60 23.97 -1.32
N ALA A 481 6.23 25.14 -0.78
CA ALA A 481 6.55 25.51 0.60
C ALA A 481 5.93 24.56 1.64
N LEU A 482 4.68 24.10 1.43
CA LEU A 482 4.03 23.12 2.31
C LEU A 482 4.74 21.76 2.27
N ILE A 483 5.11 21.30 1.08
CA ILE A 483 5.83 20.02 0.90
C ILE A 483 7.22 20.07 1.56
N GLU A 484 7.86 21.22 1.58
CA GLU A 484 9.16 21.41 2.24
C GLU A 484 9.01 21.51 3.76
N ALA A 485 7.98 22.20 4.26
CA ALA A 485 7.76 22.40 5.69
C ALA A 485 7.20 21.15 6.41
N LEU A 486 6.35 20.37 5.75
CA LEU A 486 5.67 19.22 6.35
C LEU A 486 6.60 18.19 6.97
N PRO A 487 7.69 17.74 6.33
CA PRO A 487 8.61 16.78 6.95
C PRO A 487 9.25 17.29 8.24
N GLU A 488 9.52 18.58 8.35
CA GLU A 488 10.23 19.18 9.50
C GLU A 488 9.32 19.52 10.69
N GLU A 489 7.99 19.57 10.48
CA GLU A 489 7.03 19.85 11.55
C GLU A 489 6.74 18.57 12.35
N LEU A 490 7.38 18.44 13.50
CA LEU A 490 7.28 17.25 14.36
C LEU A 490 6.02 17.22 15.23
N ASP A 491 5.40 18.39 15.49
CA ASP A 491 4.17 18.49 16.28
C ASP A 491 2.95 18.11 15.40
N PRO A 492 2.25 17.00 15.68
CA PRO A 492 1.09 16.58 14.88
C PRO A 492 -0.03 17.64 14.84
N ALA A 493 -0.21 18.42 15.92
CA ALA A 493 -1.24 19.46 15.97
C ALA A 493 -0.93 20.64 15.03
N LYS A 494 0.35 20.95 14.82
CA LYS A 494 0.80 21.97 13.88
C LYS A 494 0.89 21.42 12.45
N ARG A 495 1.22 20.14 12.29
CA ARG A 495 1.33 19.49 10.99
C ARG A 495 -0.04 19.30 10.32
N ARG A 496 -1.09 18.98 11.09
CA ARG A 496 -2.44 18.76 10.56
C ARG A 496 -2.99 19.90 9.70
N PRO A 497 -2.94 21.19 10.09
CA PRO A 497 -3.39 22.29 9.24
C PRO A 497 -2.56 22.45 7.96
N LEU A 498 -1.26 22.13 7.97
CA LEU A 498 -0.43 22.13 6.75
C LEU A 498 -0.92 21.06 5.76
N TRP A 499 -1.22 19.85 6.27
CA TRP A 499 -1.82 18.78 5.47
C TRP A 499 -3.20 19.14 4.91
N ALA A 500 -4.06 19.75 5.71
CA ALA A 500 -5.37 20.22 5.25
C ALA A 500 -5.22 21.25 4.12
N ARG A 501 -4.28 22.19 4.25
CA ARG A 501 -4.03 23.20 3.20
C ARG A 501 -3.49 22.58 1.92
N LEU A 502 -2.56 21.62 2.01
CA LEU A 502 -2.05 20.86 0.87
C LEU A 502 -3.19 20.15 0.12
N GLN A 503 -4.08 19.46 0.86
CA GLN A 503 -5.23 18.79 0.29
C GLN A 503 -6.22 19.77 -0.35
N ALA A 504 -6.46 20.93 0.28
CA ALA A 504 -7.31 21.98 -0.27
C ALA A 504 -6.77 22.51 -1.61
N ILE A 505 -5.48 22.80 -1.71
CA ILE A 505 -4.86 23.23 -2.97
C ILE A 505 -5.00 22.15 -4.04
N THR A 506 -4.75 20.89 -3.68
CA THR A 506 -4.88 19.77 -4.62
C THR A 506 -6.31 19.65 -5.14
N ALA A 507 -7.31 19.74 -4.26
CA ALA A 507 -8.72 19.63 -4.60
C ALA A 507 -9.24 20.85 -5.40
N GLU A 508 -8.67 22.04 -5.19
CA GLU A 508 -9.03 23.26 -5.90
C GLU A 508 -8.39 23.34 -7.28
N GLN A 509 -7.08 23.04 -7.36
CA GLN A 509 -6.27 23.21 -8.56
C GLN A 509 -6.35 22.03 -9.52
N LEU A 510 -6.66 20.83 -9.02
CA LEU A 510 -6.85 19.60 -9.79
C LEU A 510 -5.73 19.35 -10.83
N PRO A 511 -4.45 19.22 -10.42
CA PRO A 511 -3.40 18.78 -11.34
C PRO A 511 -3.67 17.37 -11.87
N ALA A 512 -4.37 16.57 -11.07
CA ALA A 512 -4.92 15.29 -11.42
C ALA A 512 -6.40 15.22 -11.00
N LEU A 513 -7.23 14.54 -11.80
CA LEU A 513 -8.63 14.29 -11.45
C LEU A 513 -8.73 13.01 -10.62
N PRO A 514 -9.13 13.09 -9.34
CA PRO A 514 -9.24 11.94 -8.47
C PRO A 514 -10.43 11.06 -8.90
N LEU A 515 -10.22 9.74 -8.97
CA LEU A 515 -11.27 8.78 -9.28
C LEU A 515 -11.72 8.03 -8.02
N TRP A 516 -10.94 7.07 -7.57
CA TRP A 516 -11.22 6.26 -6.36
C TRP A 516 -9.95 5.64 -5.78
N HIS A 517 -10.03 5.18 -4.55
CA HIS A 517 -9.06 4.26 -3.98
C HIS A 517 -9.48 2.82 -4.28
N ARG A 518 -8.54 1.99 -4.75
CA ARG A 518 -8.82 0.58 -5.05
C ARG A 518 -9.09 -0.19 -3.78
N ALA A 519 -10.07 -1.10 -3.86
CA ALA A 519 -10.30 -2.08 -2.83
C ALA A 519 -9.77 -3.44 -3.25
N ASP A 520 -9.07 -4.10 -2.35
CA ASP A 520 -8.67 -5.49 -2.48
C ASP A 520 -9.75 -6.40 -1.89
N ALA A 521 -9.95 -7.56 -2.53
CA ALA A 521 -11.01 -8.49 -2.17
C ALA A 521 -10.44 -9.66 -1.35
N HIS A 522 -10.60 -9.61 -0.05
CA HIS A 522 -10.21 -10.68 0.87
C HIS A 522 -11.33 -11.70 1.00
N VAL A 523 -10.99 -12.99 0.93
CA VAL A 523 -11.96 -14.09 1.00
C VAL A 523 -11.46 -15.15 1.96
N TRP A 524 -12.25 -15.45 3.00
CA TRP A 524 -11.91 -16.49 3.96
C TRP A 524 -13.15 -17.26 4.46
N PRO A 525 -12.97 -18.46 5.02
CA PRO A 525 -14.11 -19.29 5.44
C PRO A 525 -14.76 -18.75 6.70
N GLN A 526 -16.05 -19.09 6.92
CA GLN A 526 -16.84 -18.65 8.07
C GLN A 526 -16.25 -19.07 9.43
N TRP A 527 -15.47 -20.13 9.47
CA TRP A 527 -14.84 -20.64 10.70
C TRP A 527 -13.56 -19.89 11.09
N LEU A 528 -13.00 -19.07 10.21
CA LEU A 528 -11.80 -18.25 10.48
C LEU A 528 -12.23 -16.86 10.95
N ASP A 529 -11.72 -16.43 12.09
CA ASP A 529 -11.99 -15.14 12.69
C ASP A 529 -10.70 -14.37 12.98
N GLY A 530 -10.81 -13.05 13.22
CA GLY A 530 -9.67 -12.20 13.56
C GLY A 530 -8.82 -11.76 12.37
N VAL A 531 -9.16 -12.12 11.14
CA VAL A 531 -8.51 -11.56 9.94
C VAL A 531 -8.95 -10.11 9.79
N ARG A 532 -7.99 -9.19 9.76
CA ARG A 532 -8.24 -7.75 9.60
C ARG A 532 -7.41 -7.20 8.45
N PRO A 533 -7.99 -7.05 7.25
CA PRO A 533 -7.36 -6.35 6.14
C PRO A 533 -6.99 -4.92 6.51
N THR A 534 -5.80 -4.48 6.14
CA THR A 534 -5.27 -3.18 6.58
C THR A 534 -5.42 -2.09 5.53
N GLY A 535 -5.38 -2.44 4.24
CA GLY A 535 -5.38 -1.47 3.14
C GLY A 535 -4.03 -0.77 2.92
N HIS A 536 -2.98 -1.13 3.66
CA HIS A 536 -1.62 -0.59 3.54
C HIS A 536 -0.55 -1.70 3.54
N LEU A 537 0.73 -1.30 3.47
CA LEU A 537 1.85 -2.23 3.25
C LEU A 537 2.18 -3.17 4.43
N ASN A 538 1.62 -2.95 5.63
CA ASN A 538 1.67 -3.89 6.73
C ASN A 538 0.43 -4.79 6.65
N PHE A 539 0.53 -5.87 5.90
CA PHE A 539 -0.59 -6.74 5.54
C PHE A 539 -1.19 -7.50 6.74
N SER A 540 -2.40 -8.03 6.55
CA SER A 540 -3.13 -8.79 7.59
C SER A 540 -2.33 -9.96 8.17
N SER A 541 -1.40 -10.53 7.42
CA SER A 541 -0.49 -11.60 7.84
C SER A 541 0.38 -11.24 9.06
N LEU A 542 0.71 -9.97 9.23
CA LEU A 542 1.49 -9.49 10.38
C LEU A 542 0.71 -9.66 11.71
N TRP A 543 -0.61 -9.72 11.64
CA TRP A 543 -1.53 -9.83 12.77
C TRP A 543 -2.05 -11.27 12.96
N VAL A 544 -1.35 -12.27 12.43
CA VAL A 544 -1.76 -13.68 12.44
C VAL A 544 -2.00 -14.27 13.83
N THR A 545 -1.38 -13.71 14.87
CA THR A 545 -1.61 -14.12 16.27
C THR A 545 -3.00 -13.76 16.79
N GLU A 546 -3.75 -12.92 16.08
CA GLU A 546 -5.13 -12.55 16.39
C GLU A 546 -6.13 -13.47 15.68
N TRP A 547 -5.69 -14.25 14.69
CA TRP A 547 -6.56 -15.16 13.94
C TRP A 547 -6.99 -16.34 14.84
N LYS A 548 -8.24 -16.75 14.70
CA LYS A 548 -8.87 -17.76 15.57
C LYS A 548 -9.74 -18.72 14.75
N VAL A 549 -9.82 -19.96 15.19
CA VAL A 549 -10.81 -20.93 14.71
C VAL A 549 -12.04 -20.80 15.59
N ARG A 550 -13.22 -20.60 14.98
CA ARG A 550 -14.51 -20.60 15.68
C ARG A 550 -14.94 -22.01 16.04
#